data_85918cea2d87ec68c19aaa2692c5b879
#
_entry.id   85918cea2d87ec68c19aaa2692c5b879
#
_cell.length_a   1.000
_cell.length_b   1.000
_cell.length_c   1.000
_cell.angle_alpha   90.00
_cell.angle_beta   90.00
_cell.angle_gamma   90.00
#
_symmetry.space_group_name_H-M   'P 1'
#
loop_
_entity.id
_entity.type
_entity.pdbx_description
1 polymer ?
#
loop_
_entity_poly.entity_id
_entity_poly.type
_entity_poly.pdbx_seq_one_letter_code
_entity_poly.pdbx_strand_id
1 'polypeptide(L)'
;MQNLSKTFIKYLSPKENNEFENEKFLNLLDILEIQENANFISFLEDFKKDFNVYSQISNDLNVILEEEKKVEELKELTRVQIEKISSINPKIGEYEELLTLKKKLSKKDKLEEAWSKAERIFEFEKVVIEALNLSEVDASFFSECLNELRVICENQKMEDLDFDVETLLDRIEKLSYLIKRYESIENALEILTQKKHELEHYENISFEKKELEKKFQKLKQKLEEKAQILSQTRKRNLKKLEKYLNDYLKNLYMKDANLTLKENEKISILGKDEVMLDINLANLKNLSSGELNRLRLAFIATECKILNAGKGILFLDEIDSNLSGKEAMSIAKVLEELSRFYQIFAISHLPQVSSKAHNHFLVEKNGEESKVKKLNQEERIKELARMVSGELVSDEAIEFAKTLFKN
;
A
#
# COMPACT_ATOMS: atom_id res chain seq x y z
N MET A 1 2.57 -11.25 27.97
CA MET A 1 1.80 -12.35 28.57
C MET A 1 0.50 -12.69 27.84
N GLN A 2 -0.30 -11.72 27.37
CA GLN A 2 -1.57 -12.01 26.67
C GLN A 2 -1.43 -12.81 25.36
N ASN A 3 -0.32 -12.68 24.61
CA ASN A 3 -0.11 -13.46 23.38
C ASN A 3 0.35 -14.92 23.62
N LEU A 4 1.00 -15.20 24.73
CA LEU A 4 1.42 -16.56 25.08
C LEU A 4 0.21 -17.43 25.51
N SER A 5 -0.79 -16.86 26.17
CA SER A 5 -1.99 -17.58 26.57
C SER A 5 -2.83 -18.04 25.38
N LYS A 6 -2.98 -17.22 24.35
CA LYS A 6 -3.74 -17.57 23.12
C LYS A 6 -3.10 -18.70 22.30
N THR A 7 -1.78 -18.88 22.41
CA THR A 7 -1.06 -19.91 21.65
C THR A 7 -1.08 -21.28 22.36
N PHE A 8 -1.15 -21.29 23.69
CA PHE A 8 -1.06 -22.54 24.48
C PHE A 8 -2.37 -23.01 25.13
N ILE A 9 -3.37 -22.14 25.21
CA ILE A 9 -4.66 -22.46 25.80
C ILE A 9 -5.73 -22.37 24.75
N LYS A 10 -6.30 -23.48 24.35
CA LYS A 10 -7.46 -23.57 23.46
C LYS A 10 -8.71 -23.79 24.32
N TYR A 11 -9.63 -22.85 24.29
CA TYR A 11 -10.91 -22.96 24.98
C TYR A 11 -12.01 -23.19 23.95
N LEU A 12 -12.63 -24.36 23.95
CA LEU A 12 -13.76 -24.65 23.07
C LEU A 12 -15.06 -24.25 23.80
N SER A 13 -15.46 -23.00 23.59
CA SER A 13 -16.74 -22.46 24.01
C SER A 13 -17.63 -22.16 22.80
N PRO A 14 -18.97 -22.25 22.93
CA PRO A 14 -19.87 -21.95 21.80
C PRO A 14 -19.73 -20.56 21.16
N LYS A 15 -18.96 -19.65 21.76
CA LYS A 15 -18.87 -18.23 21.39
C LYS A 15 -17.67 -17.85 20.51
N GLU A 16 -16.66 -18.69 20.32
CA GLU A 16 -15.47 -18.36 19.53
C GLU A 16 -15.35 -19.26 18.30
N ASN A 17 -15.21 -18.65 17.10
CA ASN A 17 -15.13 -19.38 15.82
C ASN A 17 -13.73 -19.35 15.18
N ASN A 18 -12.68 -19.15 15.96
CA ASN A 18 -11.31 -18.96 15.46
C ASN A 18 -10.65 -20.26 14.91
N GLU A 19 -11.27 -21.43 15.10
CA GLU A 19 -10.71 -22.69 14.61
C GLU A 19 -10.83 -22.86 13.09
N PHE A 20 -11.82 -22.23 12.46
CA PHE A 20 -12.11 -22.38 11.02
C PHE A 20 -11.59 -21.21 10.18
N GLU A 21 -10.53 -20.54 10.65
CA GLU A 21 -9.86 -19.50 9.88
C GLU A 21 -9.21 -20.08 8.63
N ASN A 22 -9.35 -19.38 7.50
CA ASN A 22 -8.79 -19.82 6.23
C ASN A 22 -7.30 -20.15 6.31
N GLU A 23 -6.54 -19.36 7.08
CA GLU A 23 -5.10 -19.57 7.26
C GLU A 23 -4.77 -20.96 7.80
N LYS A 24 -5.58 -21.49 8.73
CA LYS A 24 -5.36 -22.84 9.31
C LYS A 24 -5.57 -23.92 8.26
N PHE A 25 -6.63 -23.82 7.46
CA PHE A 25 -6.87 -24.76 6.37
C PHE A 25 -5.75 -24.76 5.35
N LEU A 26 -5.34 -23.57 4.91
CA LEU A 26 -4.26 -23.43 3.93
C LEU A 26 -2.94 -23.97 4.47
N ASN A 27 -2.65 -23.71 5.73
CA ASN A 27 -1.45 -24.23 6.40
C ASN A 27 -1.43 -25.77 6.44
N LEU A 28 -2.57 -26.40 6.76
CA LEU A 28 -2.69 -27.87 6.74
C LEU A 28 -2.49 -28.45 5.34
N LEU A 29 -3.03 -27.80 4.31
CA LEU A 29 -2.84 -28.21 2.91
C LEU A 29 -1.36 -28.08 2.49
N ASP A 30 -0.69 -27.01 2.90
CA ASP A 30 0.71 -26.77 2.62
C ASP A 30 1.60 -27.78 3.36
N ILE A 31 1.29 -28.14 4.61
CA ILE A 31 2.01 -29.17 5.38
C ILE A 31 1.86 -30.56 4.77
N LEU A 32 0.67 -30.90 4.27
CA LEU A 32 0.48 -32.17 3.54
C LEU A 32 1.39 -32.25 2.31
N GLU A 33 1.63 -31.13 1.63
CA GLU A 33 2.59 -31.10 0.52
C GLU A 33 4.03 -31.20 1.00
N ILE A 34 4.39 -30.48 2.07
CA ILE A 34 5.74 -30.51 2.65
C ILE A 34 6.14 -31.92 3.07
N GLN A 35 5.20 -32.72 3.59
CA GLN A 35 5.45 -34.12 3.97
C GLN A 35 5.81 -35.00 2.76
N GLU A 36 5.31 -34.69 1.58
CA GLU A 36 5.61 -35.40 0.34
C GLU A 36 6.80 -34.78 -0.42
N ASN A 37 6.97 -33.46 -0.32
CA ASN A 37 7.97 -32.66 -1.02
C ASN A 37 8.56 -31.57 -0.12
N ALA A 38 9.67 -31.88 0.52
CA ALA A 38 10.34 -30.94 1.44
C ALA A 38 10.76 -29.62 0.77
N ASN A 39 11.00 -29.60 -0.55
CA ASN A 39 11.36 -28.38 -1.28
C ASN A 39 10.22 -27.36 -1.32
N PHE A 40 9.00 -27.79 -1.00
CA PHE A 40 7.85 -26.89 -0.99
C PHE A 40 7.95 -25.82 0.12
N ILE A 41 8.72 -26.08 1.19
CA ILE A 41 9.03 -25.04 2.22
C ILE A 41 9.73 -23.86 1.57
N SER A 42 10.79 -24.12 0.83
CA SER A 42 11.55 -23.07 0.15
C SER A 42 10.69 -22.29 -0.86
N PHE A 43 9.78 -22.98 -1.56
CA PHE A 43 8.82 -22.34 -2.46
C PHE A 43 7.89 -21.37 -1.73
N LEU A 44 7.35 -21.77 -0.56
CA LEU A 44 6.48 -20.91 0.27
C LEU A 44 7.23 -19.68 0.81
N GLU A 45 8.47 -19.86 1.26
CA GLU A 45 9.31 -18.77 1.74
C GLU A 45 9.61 -17.76 0.60
N ASP A 46 9.92 -18.27 -0.58
CA ASP A 46 10.21 -17.46 -1.77
C ASP A 46 8.95 -16.72 -2.27
N PHE A 47 7.78 -17.35 -2.18
CA PHE A 47 6.50 -16.70 -2.44
C PHE A 47 6.23 -15.54 -1.47
N LYS A 48 6.40 -15.77 -0.17
CA LYS A 48 6.20 -14.74 0.87
C LYS A 48 7.18 -13.57 0.69
N LYS A 49 8.43 -13.86 0.34
CA LYS A 49 9.45 -12.85 0.06
C LYS A 49 9.05 -11.98 -1.15
N ASP A 50 8.68 -12.61 -2.25
CA ASP A 50 8.22 -11.90 -3.45
C ASP A 50 6.96 -11.05 -3.15
N PHE A 51 6.02 -11.57 -2.36
CA PHE A 51 4.81 -10.84 -1.96
C PHE A 51 5.12 -9.59 -1.12
N ASN A 52 6.06 -9.69 -0.18
CA ASN A 52 6.46 -8.54 0.64
C ASN A 52 7.06 -7.43 -0.24
N VAL A 53 7.92 -7.79 -1.20
CA VAL A 53 8.50 -6.82 -2.16
C VAL A 53 7.39 -6.21 -3.04
N TYR A 54 6.46 -7.02 -3.52
CA TYR A 54 5.30 -6.55 -4.29
C TYR A 54 4.43 -5.56 -3.51
N SER A 55 4.14 -5.87 -2.24
CA SER A 55 3.35 -5.00 -1.36
C SER A 55 4.06 -3.67 -1.11
N GLN A 56 5.38 -3.70 -0.92
CA GLN A 56 6.17 -2.48 -0.75
C GLN A 56 6.15 -1.62 -2.02
N ILE A 57 6.45 -2.20 -3.19
CA ILE A 57 6.41 -1.46 -4.47
C ILE A 57 5.00 -0.91 -4.75
N SER A 58 3.95 -1.64 -4.38
CA SER A 58 2.56 -1.16 -4.52
C SER A 58 2.29 0.07 -3.67
N ASN A 59 2.80 0.11 -2.44
CA ASN A 59 2.68 1.27 -1.56
C ASN A 59 3.49 2.45 -2.09
N ASP A 60 4.73 2.22 -2.53
CA ASP A 60 5.59 3.27 -3.11
C ASP A 60 4.95 3.89 -4.36
N LEU A 61 4.36 3.05 -5.22
CA LEU A 61 3.61 3.53 -6.39
C LEU A 61 2.39 4.38 -6.01
N ASN A 62 1.65 4.01 -4.97
CA ASN A 62 0.51 4.81 -4.52
C ASN A 62 0.95 6.20 -4.03
N VAL A 63 2.08 6.29 -3.32
CA VAL A 63 2.65 7.56 -2.86
C VAL A 63 3.03 8.42 -4.06
N ILE A 64 3.78 7.87 -5.03
CA ILE A 64 4.19 8.59 -6.24
C ILE A 64 2.99 9.03 -7.08
N LEU A 65 1.94 8.22 -7.18
CA LEU A 65 0.71 8.57 -7.91
C LEU A 65 -0.04 9.74 -7.27
N GLU A 66 -0.02 9.85 -5.95
CA GLU A 66 -0.61 11.01 -5.25
C GLU A 66 0.23 12.27 -5.44
N GLU A 67 1.56 12.15 -5.44
CA GLU A 67 2.47 13.25 -5.73
C GLU A 67 2.34 13.72 -7.18
N GLU A 68 2.30 12.82 -8.15
CA GLU A 68 2.20 13.13 -9.57
C GLU A 68 0.93 13.93 -9.91
N LYS A 69 -0.22 13.63 -9.30
CA LYS A 69 -1.45 14.42 -9.51
C LYS A 69 -1.29 15.89 -9.16
N LYS A 70 -0.47 16.20 -8.13
CA LYS A 70 -0.17 17.57 -7.72
C LYS A 70 0.90 18.22 -8.61
N VAL A 71 1.79 17.40 -9.13
CA VAL A 71 2.96 17.82 -9.90
C VAL A 71 2.63 18.13 -11.37
N GLU A 72 1.65 17.46 -11.98
CA GLU A 72 1.33 17.63 -13.40
C GLU A 72 0.91 19.06 -13.75
N GLU A 73 0.04 19.67 -12.93
CA GLU A 73 -0.35 21.09 -13.10
C GLU A 73 0.84 22.04 -12.87
N LEU A 74 1.66 21.76 -11.86
CA LEU A 74 2.84 22.55 -11.54
C LEU A 74 3.90 22.46 -12.64
N LYS A 75 4.04 21.31 -13.26
CA LYS A 75 4.96 21.05 -14.37
C LYS A 75 4.64 21.92 -15.59
N GLU A 76 3.35 21.94 -15.99
CA GLU A 76 2.91 22.80 -17.11
C GLU A 76 3.09 24.30 -16.80
N LEU A 77 2.71 24.73 -15.60
CA LEU A 77 2.94 26.12 -15.17
C LEU A 77 4.42 26.49 -15.20
N THR A 78 5.26 25.60 -14.73
CA THR A 78 6.72 25.80 -14.70
C THR A 78 7.30 25.85 -16.11
N ARG A 79 6.87 25.00 -17.05
CA ARG A 79 7.27 25.06 -18.47
C ARG A 79 6.91 26.39 -19.13
N VAL A 80 5.68 26.85 -18.94
CA VAL A 80 5.23 28.13 -19.46
C VAL A 80 6.05 29.29 -18.91
N GLN A 81 6.43 29.25 -17.63
CA GLN A 81 7.30 30.28 -17.02
C GLN A 81 8.72 30.25 -17.59
N ILE A 82 9.29 29.06 -17.75
CA ILE A 82 10.60 28.88 -18.38
C ILE A 82 10.58 29.42 -19.82
N GLU A 83 9.56 29.06 -20.62
CA GLU A 83 9.43 29.45 -22.01
C GLU A 83 9.32 30.98 -22.16
N LYS A 84 8.53 31.65 -21.31
CA LYS A 84 8.38 33.10 -21.31
C LYS A 84 9.70 33.86 -21.10
N ILE A 85 10.58 33.36 -20.23
CA ILE A 85 11.87 34.01 -20.00
C ILE A 85 12.88 33.59 -21.06
N SER A 86 12.93 32.28 -21.38
CA SER A 86 13.90 31.73 -22.33
C SER A 86 13.69 32.20 -23.75
N SER A 87 12.44 32.44 -24.20
CA SER A 87 12.14 32.96 -25.54
C SER A 87 12.66 34.39 -25.71
N ILE A 88 12.73 35.15 -24.63
CA ILE A 88 13.29 36.53 -24.66
C ILE A 88 14.82 36.48 -24.60
N ASN A 89 15.39 35.45 -23.92
CA ASN A 89 16.84 35.28 -23.78
C ASN A 89 17.56 36.55 -23.32
N PRO A 90 17.21 37.11 -22.13
CA PRO A 90 17.77 38.37 -21.67
C PRO A 90 19.22 38.23 -21.25
N LYS A 91 20.01 39.32 -21.43
CA LYS A 91 21.38 39.40 -20.91
C LYS A 91 21.48 40.50 -19.84
N ILE A 92 22.32 40.29 -18.86
CA ILE A 92 22.59 41.30 -17.81
C ILE A 92 23.18 42.51 -18.44
N GLY A 93 22.67 43.72 -18.10
CA GLY A 93 23.14 45.01 -18.62
C GLY A 93 22.60 45.39 -19.99
N GLU A 94 21.96 44.45 -20.73
CA GLU A 94 21.45 44.66 -22.09
C GLU A 94 20.38 45.80 -22.15
N TYR A 95 19.52 45.85 -21.14
CA TYR A 95 18.45 46.84 -21.07
C TYR A 95 18.99 48.27 -20.95
N GLU A 96 20.01 48.51 -20.10
CA GLU A 96 20.67 49.80 -19.88
C GLU A 96 21.44 50.24 -21.11
N GLU A 97 22.10 49.29 -21.79
CA GLU A 97 22.81 49.56 -23.05
C GLU A 97 21.82 49.99 -24.12
N LEU A 98 20.71 49.30 -24.31
CA LEU A 98 19.67 49.63 -25.28
C LEU A 98 18.98 50.96 -24.98
N LEU A 99 18.72 51.28 -23.71
CA LEU A 99 18.19 52.59 -23.31
C LEU A 99 19.16 53.72 -23.62
N THR A 100 20.46 53.49 -23.42
CA THR A 100 21.50 54.44 -23.73
C THR A 100 21.58 54.69 -25.26
N LEU A 101 21.49 53.60 -26.04
CA LEU A 101 21.45 53.67 -27.50
C LEU A 101 20.18 54.39 -27.99
N LYS A 102 19.01 54.11 -27.43
CA LYS A 102 17.76 54.82 -27.72
C LYS A 102 17.88 56.32 -27.47
N LYS A 103 18.51 56.72 -26.33
CA LYS A 103 18.73 58.14 -26.02
C LYS A 103 19.67 58.80 -27.05
N LYS A 104 20.74 58.12 -27.49
CA LYS A 104 21.66 58.62 -28.53
C LYS A 104 20.94 58.78 -29.85
N LEU A 105 20.13 57.79 -30.30
CA LEU A 105 19.33 57.89 -31.53
C LEU A 105 18.33 59.05 -31.48
N SER A 106 17.54 59.16 -30.40
CA SER A 106 16.59 60.27 -30.22
C SER A 106 17.28 61.65 -30.20
N LYS A 107 18.53 61.75 -29.70
CA LYS A 107 19.30 62.99 -29.74
C LYS A 107 19.78 63.26 -31.15
N LYS A 108 20.22 62.24 -31.92
CA LYS A 108 20.61 62.35 -33.32
C LYS A 108 19.45 62.87 -34.17
N ASP A 109 18.26 62.19 -34.05
CA ASP A 109 17.06 62.60 -34.82
C ASP A 109 16.67 64.07 -34.57
N LYS A 110 16.68 64.50 -33.31
CA LYS A 110 16.40 65.90 -32.95
C LYS A 110 17.45 66.89 -33.49
N LEU A 111 18.71 66.47 -33.49
CA LEU A 111 19.80 67.29 -34.02
C LEU A 111 19.70 67.42 -35.54
N GLU A 112 19.43 66.28 -36.22
CA GLU A 112 19.23 66.29 -37.70
C GLU A 112 18.01 67.12 -38.10
N GLU A 113 16.85 66.97 -37.36
CA GLU A 113 15.68 67.83 -37.62
C GLU A 113 15.99 69.31 -37.40
N ALA A 114 16.74 69.68 -36.33
CA ALA A 114 17.11 71.03 -36.04
C ALA A 114 18.04 71.59 -37.11
N TRP A 115 19.04 70.85 -37.53
CA TRP A 115 19.97 71.25 -38.58
C TRP A 115 19.28 71.35 -39.98
N SER A 116 18.41 70.38 -40.31
CA SER A 116 17.62 70.45 -41.57
C SER A 116 16.79 71.72 -41.66
N LYS A 117 16.27 72.23 -40.53
CA LYS A 117 15.59 73.51 -40.47
C LYS A 117 16.58 74.72 -40.59
N ALA A 118 17.74 74.62 -39.95
CA ALA A 118 18.74 75.66 -39.88
C ALA A 118 19.49 75.82 -41.24
N GLU A 119 19.70 74.72 -41.97
CA GLU A 119 20.37 74.71 -43.27
C GLU A 119 19.69 75.62 -44.31
N ARG A 120 18.38 75.94 -44.15
CA ARG A 120 17.65 76.88 -44.97
C ARG A 120 18.28 78.27 -44.97
N ILE A 121 19.06 78.65 -43.98
CA ILE A 121 19.77 79.96 -43.95
C ILE A 121 20.72 80.07 -45.13
N PHE A 122 21.30 78.95 -45.60
CA PHE A 122 22.21 78.96 -46.73
C PHE A 122 21.52 79.27 -48.06
N GLU A 123 20.20 79.01 -48.18
CA GLU A 123 19.42 79.36 -49.40
C GLU A 123 19.31 80.87 -49.62
N PHE A 124 19.36 81.65 -48.54
CA PHE A 124 19.23 83.08 -48.56
C PHE A 124 20.56 83.82 -48.66
N GLU A 125 21.70 83.12 -48.63
CA GLU A 125 23.03 83.69 -48.62
C GLU A 125 23.23 84.72 -49.80
N LYS A 126 22.93 84.30 -51.01
CA LYS A 126 23.09 85.14 -52.22
C LYS A 126 22.21 86.38 -52.16
N VAL A 127 20.97 86.26 -51.73
CA VAL A 127 20.00 87.35 -51.66
C VAL A 127 20.40 88.37 -50.61
N VAL A 128 20.92 87.94 -49.45
CA VAL A 128 21.38 88.85 -48.40
C VAL A 128 22.68 89.52 -48.77
N ILE A 129 23.63 88.85 -49.41
CA ILE A 129 24.90 89.42 -49.91
C ILE A 129 24.60 90.49 -50.96
N GLU A 130 23.66 90.22 -51.87
CA GLU A 130 23.25 91.18 -52.89
C GLU A 130 22.63 92.43 -52.26
N ALA A 131 21.77 92.28 -51.30
CA ALA A 131 21.14 93.39 -50.56
C ALA A 131 22.18 94.22 -49.76
N LEU A 132 23.15 93.57 -49.12
CA LEU A 132 24.24 94.24 -48.41
C LEU A 132 25.15 95.04 -49.38
N ASN A 133 25.52 94.48 -50.52
CA ASN A 133 26.30 95.11 -51.53
C ASN A 133 25.59 96.33 -52.13
N LEU A 134 24.29 96.26 -52.41
CA LEU A 134 23.46 97.37 -52.87
C LEU A 134 23.35 98.50 -51.81
N SER A 135 23.50 98.14 -50.56
CA SER A 135 23.46 99.07 -49.41
C SER A 135 24.85 99.63 -49.03
N GLU A 136 25.88 99.33 -49.79
CA GLU A 136 27.28 99.69 -49.55
C GLU A 136 27.81 99.24 -48.21
N VAL A 137 27.25 98.12 -47.69
CA VAL A 137 27.65 97.49 -46.41
C VAL A 137 28.56 96.29 -46.70
N ASP A 138 29.70 96.20 -45.98
CA ASP A 138 30.62 95.09 -46.14
C ASP A 138 29.99 93.73 -45.75
N ALA A 139 29.87 92.80 -46.74
CA ALA A 139 29.27 91.46 -46.57
C ALA A 139 30.26 90.41 -46.10
N SER A 140 31.55 90.75 -45.90
CA SER A 140 32.58 89.77 -45.52
C SER A 140 32.29 89.05 -44.21
N PHE A 141 31.84 89.74 -43.14
CA PHE A 141 31.49 89.22 -41.89
C PHE A 141 30.33 88.22 -41.98
N PHE A 142 29.30 88.48 -42.78
CA PHE A 142 28.18 87.59 -42.99
C PHE A 142 28.62 86.32 -43.68
N SER A 143 29.48 86.42 -44.69
CA SER A 143 30.02 85.26 -45.42
C SER A 143 30.91 84.41 -44.55
N GLU A 144 31.76 85.01 -43.67
CA GLU A 144 32.57 84.28 -42.67
C GLU A 144 31.71 83.51 -41.65
N CYS A 145 30.69 84.13 -41.09
CA CYS A 145 29.76 83.51 -40.19
C CYS A 145 29.03 82.27 -40.80
N LEU A 146 28.57 82.43 -42.07
CA LEU A 146 27.95 81.32 -42.80
C LEU A 146 28.91 80.14 -43.06
N ASN A 147 30.18 80.49 -43.42
CA ASN A 147 31.19 79.45 -43.60
C ASN A 147 31.49 78.69 -42.29
N GLU A 148 31.61 79.41 -41.16
CA GLU A 148 31.76 78.76 -39.86
C GLU A 148 30.56 77.87 -39.53
N LEU A 149 29.33 78.31 -39.78
CA LEU A 149 28.11 77.52 -39.61
C LEU A 149 28.10 76.25 -40.49
N ARG A 150 28.62 76.31 -41.74
CA ARG A 150 28.76 75.16 -42.64
C ARG A 150 29.71 74.15 -42.04
N VAL A 151 30.86 74.59 -41.54
CA VAL A 151 31.84 73.72 -40.88
C VAL A 151 31.23 73.03 -39.60
N ILE A 152 30.48 73.80 -38.81
CA ILE A 152 29.81 73.27 -37.65
C ILE A 152 28.73 72.20 -38.06
N CYS A 153 27.95 72.52 -39.11
CA CYS A 153 26.95 71.61 -39.62
C CYS A 153 27.56 70.32 -40.18
N GLU A 154 28.66 70.42 -40.96
CA GLU A 154 29.39 69.24 -41.48
C GLU A 154 30.00 68.41 -40.35
N ASN A 155 30.57 69.02 -39.34
CA ASN A 155 31.17 68.33 -38.16
C ASN A 155 30.12 67.72 -37.27
N GLN A 156 28.86 68.16 -37.36
CA GLN A 156 27.75 67.57 -36.56
C GLN A 156 27.06 66.41 -37.28
N LYS A 157 27.42 66.14 -38.56
CA LYS A 157 26.95 64.89 -39.22
C LYS A 157 27.55 63.67 -38.46
N MET A 158 26.74 63.12 -37.56
CA MET A 158 27.14 61.90 -36.83
C MET A 158 27.24 60.76 -37.84
N GLU A 159 28.16 59.79 -37.56
CA GLU A 159 28.25 58.54 -38.30
C GLU A 159 26.88 57.81 -38.30
N ASP A 160 26.52 57.33 -39.49
CA ASP A 160 25.30 56.53 -39.63
C ASP A 160 25.39 55.28 -38.73
N LEU A 161 24.64 55.30 -37.65
CA LEU A 161 24.41 54.10 -36.87
C LEU A 161 23.39 53.28 -37.64
N ASP A 162 23.88 52.29 -38.38
CA ASP A 162 23.06 51.34 -39.16
C ASP A 162 22.32 50.40 -38.20
N PHE A 163 21.34 50.98 -37.49
CA PHE A 163 20.50 50.25 -36.54
C PHE A 163 19.04 50.36 -36.94
N ASP A 164 18.37 49.18 -37.06
CA ASP A 164 16.92 49.13 -37.21
C ASP A 164 16.26 49.57 -35.91
N VAL A 165 15.69 50.76 -35.88
CA VAL A 165 15.03 51.36 -34.73
C VAL A 165 13.85 50.54 -34.27
N GLU A 166 13.16 49.86 -35.19
CA GLU A 166 11.98 49.04 -34.87
C GLU A 166 12.39 47.78 -34.04
N THR A 167 13.45 47.09 -34.49
CA THR A 167 13.99 45.94 -33.77
C THR A 167 14.53 46.30 -32.37
N LEU A 168 15.15 47.49 -32.24
CA LEU A 168 15.64 48.02 -30.96
C LEU A 168 14.48 48.30 -30.00
N LEU A 169 13.40 48.92 -30.46
CA LEU A 169 12.23 49.22 -29.62
C LEU A 169 11.50 47.95 -29.17
N ASP A 170 11.30 46.99 -30.08
CA ASP A 170 10.73 45.68 -29.78
C ASP A 170 11.56 44.94 -28.71
N ARG A 171 12.91 45.01 -28.85
CA ARG A 171 13.80 44.40 -27.85
C ARG A 171 13.71 45.04 -26.47
N ILE A 172 13.68 46.39 -26.43
CA ILE A 172 13.48 47.14 -25.19
C ILE A 172 12.13 46.80 -24.54
N GLU A 173 11.06 46.66 -25.33
CA GLU A 173 9.73 46.31 -24.83
C GLU A 173 9.72 44.92 -24.17
N LYS A 174 10.31 43.92 -24.83
CA LYS A 174 10.44 42.57 -24.29
C LYS A 174 11.23 42.52 -22.97
N LEU A 175 12.35 43.25 -22.89
CA LEU A 175 13.15 43.35 -21.67
C LEU A 175 12.41 44.13 -20.57
N SER A 176 11.74 45.22 -20.93
CA SER A 176 10.91 46.00 -19.99
C SER A 176 9.76 45.16 -19.39
N TYR A 177 9.16 44.31 -20.22
CA TYR A 177 8.15 43.33 -19.73
C TYR A 177 8.72 42.41 -18.65
N LEU A 178 9.94 41.88 -18.82
CA LEU A 178 10.60 41.06 -17.83
C LEU A 178 10.89 41.83 -16.55
N ILE A 179 11.44 43.04 -16.67
CA ILE A 179 11.75 43.90 -15.53
C ILE A 179 10.48 44.23 -14.73
N LYS A 180 9.42 44.58 -15.43
CA LYS A 180 8.12 44.89 -14.77
C LYS A 180 7.56 43.69 -14.01
N ARG A 181 7.84 42.46 -14.47
CA ARG A 181 7.31 41.24 -13.88
C ARG A 181 8.20 40.66 -12.80
N TYR A 182 9.52 40.76 -12.95
CA TYR A 182 10.52 40.12 -12.11
C TYR A 182 11.44 41.12 -11.39
N GLU A 183 11.15 42.41 -11.46
CA GLU A 183 11.88 43.53 -10.85
C GLU A 183 13.22 43.84 -11.52
N SER A 184 13.98 42.84 -11.96
CA SER A 184 15.23 43.00 -12.68
C SER A 184 15.49 41.84 -13.65
N ILE A 185 16.45 41.99 -14.55
CA ILE A 185 16.90 40.93 -15.47
C ILE A 185 17.63 39.83 -14.67
N GLU A 186 18.40 40.18 -13.67
CA GLU A 186 19.10 39.26 -12.78
C GLU A 186 18.12 38.35 -12.08
N ASN A 187 17.06 38.90 -11.47
CA ASN A 187 16.01 38.13 -10.81
C ASN A 187 15.27 37.24 -11.80
N ALA A 188 15.01 37.69 -13.03
CA ALA A 188 14.39 36.87 -14.06
C ALA A 188 15.25 35.63 -14.40
N LEU A 189 16.58 35.80 -14.52
CA LEU A 189 17.52 34.72 -14.78
C LEU A 189 17.69 33.76 -13.57
N GLU A 190 17.66 34.29 -12.37
CA GLU A 190 17.67 33.48 -11.17
C GLU A 190 16.42 32.61 -11.07
N ILE A 191 15.24 33.21 -11.28
CA ILE A 191 13.96 32.49 -11.33
C ILE A 191 13.96 31.43 -12.45
N LEU A 192 14.52 31.76 -13.61
CA LEU A 192 14.66 30.82 -14.71
C LEU A 192 15.47 29.59 -14.28
N THR A 193 16.57 29.79 -13.57
CA THR A 193 17.44 28.72 -13.07
C THR A 193 16.70 27.87 -12.06
N GLN A 194 16.04 28.50 -11.09
CA GLN A 194 15.22 27.79 -10.09
C GLN A 194 14.11 26.95 -10.75
N LYS A 195 13.40 27.55 -11.72
CA LYS A 195 12.31 26.83 -12.43
C LYS A 195 12.81 25.68 -13.29
N LYS A 196 14.02 25.76 -13.85
CA LYS A 196 14.64 24.62 -14.54
C LYS A 196 14.96 23.49 -13.59
N HIS A 197 15.46 23.76 -12.39
CA HIS A 197 15.68 22.73 -11.36
C HIS A 197 14.37 22.11 -10.87
N GLU A 198 13.31 22.90 -10.68
CA GLU A 198 12.00 22.37 -10.34
C GLU A 198 11.46 21.44 -11.44
N LEU A 199 11.59 21.81 -12.70
CA LEU A 199 11.15 21.00 -13.83
C LEU A 199 11.91 19.67 -13.90
N GLU A 200 13.23 19.69 -13.70
CA GLU A 200 14.06 18.49 -13.65
C GLU A 200 13.62 17.54 -12.50
N HIS A 201 13.32 18.09 -11.33
CA HIS A 201 12.78 17.32 -10.21
C HIS A 201 11.45 16.63 -10.58
N TYR A 202 10.53 17.36 -11.23
CA TYR A 202 9.25 16.80 -11.67
C TYR A 202 9.40 15.72 -12.76
N GLU A 203 10.39 15.85 -13.62
CA GLU A 203 10.69 14.84 -14.65
C GLU A 203 11.28 13.57 -14.05
N ASN A 204 12.11 13.69 -13.00
CA ASN A 204 12.65 12.56 -12.27
C ASN A 204 11.53 11.73 -11.59
N ILE A 205 10.54 12.37 -10.96
CA ILE A 205 9.37 11.68 -10.38
C ILE A 205 8.65 10.83 -11.44
N SER A 206 8.41 11.40 -12.63
CA SER A 206 7.75 10.68 -13.73
C SER A 206 8.59 9.49 -14.25
N PHE A 207 9.90 9.61 -14.23
CA PHE A 207 10.81 8.52 -14.61
C PHE A 207 10.82 7.40 -13.56
N GLU A 208 10.94 7.74 -12.28
CA GLU A 208 10.90 6.77 -11.16
C GLU A 208 9.59 5.98 -11.15
N LYS A 209 8.46 6.65 -11.37
CA LYS A 209 7.15 6.00 -11.51
C LYS A 209 7.18 4.91 -12.59
N LYS A 210 7.64 5.25 -13.80
CA LYS A 210 7.69 4.29 -14.92
C LYS A 210 8.57 3.07 -14.62
N GLU A 211 9.68 3.28 -13.94
CA GLU A 211 10.56 2.17 -13.52
C GLU A 211 9.92 1.29 -12.45
N LEU A 212 9.22 1.90 -11.47
CA LEU A 212 8.47 1.15 -10.46
C LEU A 212 7.28 0.40 -11.06
N GLU A 213 6.55 0.99 -12.00
CA GLU A 213 5.45 0.33 -12.73
C GLU A 213 5.95 -0.92 -13.49
N LYS A 214 7.08 -0.83 -14.17
CA LYS A 214 7.68 -1.99 -14.85
C LYS A 214 8.07 -3.10 -13.87
N LYS A 215 8.68 -2.73 -12.73
CA LYS A 215 9.04 -3.70 -11.67
C LYS A 215 7.78 -4.34 -11.07
N PHE A 216 6.76 -3.53 -10.80
CA PHE A 216 5.48 -3.99 -10.28
C PHE A 216 4.82 -5.01 -11.20
N GLN A 217 4.72 -4.72 -12.49
CA GLN A 217 4.09 -5.63 -13.47
C GLN A 217 4.85 -6.96 -13.58
N LYS A 218 6.19 -6.92 -13.64
CA LYS A 218 7.01 -8.15 -13.68
C LYS A 218 6.82 -8.99 -12.42
N LEU A 219 6.81 -8.36 -11.25
CA LEU A 219 6.66 -9.07 -9.98
C LEU A 219 5.25 -9.60 -9.81
N LYS A 220 4.23 -8.84 -10.24
CA LYS A 220 2.83 -9.28 -10.27
C LYS A 220 2.67 -10.55 -11.08
N GLN A 221 3.21 -10.59 -12.30
CA GLN A 221 3.15 -11.78 -13.16
C GLN A 221 3.83 -12.98 -12.48
N LYS A 222 5.04 -12.79 -11.94
CA LYS A 222 5.77 -13.86 -11.21
C LYS A 222 4.96 -14.41 -10.04
N LEU A 223 4.30 -13.52 -9.28
CA LEU A 223 3.45 -13.90 -8.15
C LEU A 223 2.19 -14.62 -8.60
N GLU A 224 1.58 -14.22 -9.71
CA GLU A 224 0.43 -14.90 -10.28
C GLU A 224 0.76 -16.34 -10.70
N GLU A 225 1.89 -16.54 -11.36
CA GLU A 225 2.39 -17.89 -11.72
C GLU A 225 2.61 -18.75 -10.48
N LYS A 226 3.28 -18.20 -9.45
CA LYS A 226 3.50 -18.92 -8.18
C LYS A 226 2.20 -19.20 -7.42
N ALA A 227 1.27 -18.24 -7.39
CA ALA A 227 -0.04 -18.42 -6.76
C ALA A 227 -0.84 -19.52 -7.45
N GLN A 228 -0.74 -19.64 -8.77
CA GLN A 228 -1.40 -20.71 -9.53
C GLN A 228 -0.83 -22.10 -9.19
N ILE A 229 0.50 -22.22 -9.07
CA ILE A 229 1.14 -23.45 -8.61
C ILE A 229 0.67 -23.82 -7.21
N LEU A 230 0.60 -22.83 -6.31
CA LEU A 230 0.13 -23.00 -4.93
C LEU A 230 -1.32 -23.51 -4.89
N SER A 231 -2.21 -22.90 -5.66
CA SER A 231 -3.63 -23.29 -5.76
C SER A 231 -3.79 -24.72 -6.30
N GLN A 232 -3.04 -25.09 -7.33
CA GLN A 232 -3.07 -26.45 -7.89
C GLN A 232 -2.60 -27.48 -6.86
N THR A 233 -1.55 -27.18 -6.14
CA THR A 233 -1.02 -28.04 -5.07
C THR A 233 -2.03 -28.23 -3.95
N ARG A 234 -2.64 -27.16 -3.46
CA ARG A 234 -3.68 -27.19 -2.43
C ARG A 234 -4.92 -27.93 -2.88
N LYS A 235 -5.35 -27.75 -4.13
CA LYS A 235 -6.48 -28.47 -4.72
C LYS A 235 -6.25 -29.98 -4.75
N ARG A 236 -5.02 -30.41 -5.03
CA ARG A 236 -4.64 -31.84 -4.97
C ARG A 236 -4.73 -32.39 -3.56
N ASN A 237 -4.28 -31.64 -2.54
CA ASN A 237 -4.27 -32.05 -1.15
C ASN A 237 -5.63 -31.88 -0.43
N LEU A 238 -6.56 -31.11 -1.01
CA LEU A 238 -7.87 -30.83 -0.42
C LEU A 238 -8.65 -32.10 -0.10
N LYS A 239 -8.65 -33.08 -1.00
CA LYS A 239 -9.33 -34.36 -0.79
C LYS A 239 -8.72 -35.19 0.34
N LYS A 240 -7.40 -35.06 0.57
CA LYS A 240 -6.74 -35.75 1.69
C LYS A 240 -7.15 -35.12 3.03
N LEU A 241 -7.17 -33.79 3.08
CA LEU A 241 -7.61 -33.04 4.26
C LEU A 241 -9.08 -33.35 4.58
N GLU A 242 -9.95 -33.31 3.55
CA GLU A 242 -11.37 -33.66 3.67
C GLU A 242 -11.56 -35.07 4.20
N LYS A 243 -10.81 -36.04 3.68
CA LYS A 243 -10.87 -37.43 4.17
C LYS A 243 -10.48 -37.55 5.65
N TYR A 244 -9.37 -36.90 6.06
CA TYR A 244 -8.96 -36.94 7.47
C TYR A 244 -9.99 -36.30 8.39
N LEU A 245 -10.59 -35.19 7.98
CA LEU A 245 -11.66 -34.55 8.75
C LEU A 245 -12.89 -35.44 8.83
N ASN A 246 -13.33 -36.03 7.72
CA ASN A 246 -14.50 -36.93 7.69
C ASN A 246 -14.31 -38.21 8.46
N ASP A 247 -13.09 -38.74 8.52
CA ASP A 247 -12.78 -39.89 9.40
C ASP A 247 -13.09 -39.57 10.89
N TYR A 248 -12.72 -38.38 11.38
CA TYR A 248 -13.04 -37.93 12.72
C TYR A 248 -14.52 -37.56 12.89
N LEU A 249 -15.13 -36.90 11.93
CA LEU A 249 -16.57 -36.57 11.97
C LEU A 249 -17.43 -37.82 12.06
N LYS A 250 -17.09 -38.86 11.30
CA LYS A 250 -17.75 -40.16 11.39
C LYS A 250 -17.64 -40.77 12.78
N ASN A 251 -16.45 -40.72 13.40
CA ASN A 251 -16.24 -41.17 14.76
C ASN A 251 -17.05 -40.38 15.81
N LEU A 252 -17.36 -39.12 15.48
CA LEU A 252 -18.16 -38.23 16.32
C LEU A 252 -19.64 -38.21 15.95
N TYR A 253 -20.10 -39.16 15.14
CA TYR A 253 -21.49 -39.29 14.68
C TYR A 253 -22.02 -38.03 14.02
N MET A 254 -21.15 -37.35 13.27
CA MET A 254 -21.53 -36.20 12.49
C MET A 254 -21.63 -36.55 11.01
N LYS A 255 -22.33 -35.71 10.27
CA LYS A 255 -22.41 -35.79 8.83
C LYS A 255 -21.08 -35.34 8.20
N ASP A 256 -20.82 -35.80 6.98
CA ASP A 256 -19.60 -35.49 6.28
C ASP A 256 -19.48 -33.99 5.99
N ALA A 257 -18.27 -33.51 6.11
CA ALA A 257 -17.85 -32.19 5.64
C ALA A 257 -17.48 -32.23 4.17
N ASN A 258 -17.77 -31.15 3.47
CA ASN A 258 -17.31 -30.90 2.12
C ASN A 258 -16.38 -29.68 2.13
N LEU A 259 -15.18 -29.85 1.64
CA LEU A 259 -14.20 -28.79 1.50
C LEU A 259 -14.10 -28.36 0.04
N THR A 260 -14.30 -27.08 -0.22
CA THR A 260 -14.11 -26.50 -1.55
C THR A 260 -13.07 -25.39 -1.50
N LEU A 261 -12.27 -25.28 -2.57
CA LEU A 261 -11.26 -24.24 -2.74
C LEU A 261 -11.80 -23.20 -3.71
N LYS A 262 -11.91 -21.97 -3.25
CA LYS A 262 -12.27 -20.81 -4.07
C LYS A 262 -11.05 -19.94 -4.29
N GLU A 263 -10.89 -19.40 -5.48
CA GLU A 263 -9.83 -18.44 -5.78
C GLU A 263 -10.35 -17.00 -5.67
N ASN A 264 -9.64 -16.18 -4.96
CA ASN A 264 -9.90 -14.74 -4.83
C ASN A 264 -9.18 -13.97 -5.95
N GLU A 265 -9.70 -12.82 -6.34
CA GLU A 265 -9.08 -11.96 -7.37
C GLU A 265 -7.74 -11.37 -6.90
N LYS A 266 -7.63 -11.05 -5.61
CA LYS A 266 -6.44 -10.42 -5.05
C LYS A 266 -5.48 -11.46 -4.46
N ILE A 267 -4.20 -11.30 -4.77
CA ILE A 267 -3.14 -12.09 -4.13
C ILE A 267 -2.90 -11.56 -2.73
N SER A 268 -2.82 -12.48 -1.77
CA SER A 268 -2.41 -12.20 -0.39
C SER A 268 -1.07 -12.89 -0.07
N ILE A 269 -0.54 -12.66 1.11
CA ILE A 269 0.66 -13.37 1.60
C ILE A 269 0.43 -14.89 1.71
N LEU A 270 -0.83 -15.32 1.75
CA LEU A 270 -1.25 -16.72 1.78
C LEU A 270 -1.60 -17.27 0.38
N GLY A 271 -1.43 -16.49 -0.67
CA GLY A 271 -1.86 -16.82 -2.02
C GLY A 271 -3.24 -16.27 -2.35
N LYS A 272 -3.95 -16.93 -3.27
CA LYS A 272 -5.30 -16.56 -3.74
C LYS A 272 -6.41 -17.42 -3.16
N ASP A 273 -6.08 -18.45 -2.42
CA ASP A 273 -7.01 -19.50 -2.05
C ASP A 273 -7.81 -19.17 -0.79
N GLU A 274 -9.07 -19.55 -0.83
CA GLU A 274 -9.99 -19.56 0.31
C GLU A 274 -10.67 -20.92 0.40
N VAL A 275 -10.57 -21.56 1.57
CA VAL A 275 -11.21 -22.85 1.82
C VAL A 275 -12.59 -22.61 2.41
N MET A 276 -13.60 -23.14 1.75
CA MET A 276 -14.97 -23.15 2.23
C MET A 276 -15.28 -24.51 2.83
N LEU A 277 -15.85 -24.49 4.04
CA LEU A 277 -16.26 -25.68 4.77
C LEU A 277 -17.80 -25.71 4.89
N ASP A 278 -18.39 -26.74 4.37
CA ASP A 278 -19.83 -27.02 4.49
C ASP A 278 -20.06 -28.36 5.15
N ILE A 279 -21.07 -28.47 6.00
CA ILE A 279 -21.54 -29.73 6.59
C ILE A 279 -22.88 -30.08 5.99
N ASN A 280 -22.92 -31.17 5.24
CA ASN A 280 -24.15 -31.66 4.57
C ASN A 280 -24.84 -30.56 3.75
N LEU A 281 -24.08 -29.75 3.01
CA LEU A 281 -24.55 -28.62 2.19
C LEU A 281 -25.24 -27.49 3.01
N ALA A 282 -25.09 -27.49 4.32
CA ALA A 282 -25.58 -26.44 5.20
C ALA A 282 -24.42 -25.59 5.74
N ASN A 283 -24.68 -24.29 5.85
CA ASN A 283 -23.70 -23.36 6.44
C ASN A 283 -23.48 -23.68 7.92
N LEU A 284 -22.27 -23.50 8.41
CA LEU A 284 -21.86 -23.68 9.83
C LEU A 284 -22.78 -22.94 10.81
N LYS A 285 -23.41 -21.86 10.41
CA LYS A 285 -24.36 -21.08 11.23
C LYS A 285 -25.60 -21.86 11.65
N ASN A 286 -25.91 -22.97 10.99
CA ASN A 286 -27.10 -23.78 11.25
C ASN A 286 -26.81 -24.96 12.18
N LEU A 287 -25.58 -25.14 12.62
CA LEU A 287 -25.18 -26.18 13.56
C LEU A 287 -25.59 -25.81 14.98
N SER A 288 -26.07 -26.82 15.75
CA SER A 288 -26.25 -26.69 17.19
C SER A 288 -24.90 -26.51 17.91
N SER A 289 -24.90 -25.98 19.13
CA SER A 289 -23.68 -25.79 19.91
C SER A 289 -22.90 -27.10 20.09
N GLY A 290 -23.57 -28.21 20.34
CA GLY A 290 -22.94 -29.51 20.45
C GLY A 290 -22.33 -30.02 19.15
N GLU A 291 -23.00 -29.84 18.00
CA GLU A 291 -22.46 -30.18 16.68
C GLU A 291 -21.24 -29.31 16.33
N LEU A 292 -21.31 -28.02 16.64
CA LEU A 292 -20.20 -27.10 16.40
C LEU A 292 -18.97 -27.49 17.24
N ASN A 293 -19.17 -27.86 18.51
CA ASN A 293 -18.08 -28.32 19.39
C ASN A 293 -17.47 -29.65 18.91
N ARG A 294 -18.30 -30.59 18.41
CA ARG A 294 -17.80 -31.82 17.80
C ARG A 294 -17.02 -31.56 16.50
N LEU A 295 -17.49 -30.66 15.66
CA LEU A 295 -16.77 -30.26 14.46
C LEU A 295 -15.40 -29.65 14.80
N ARG A 296 -15.33 -28.78 15.80
CA ARG A 296 -14.07 -28.22 16.30
C ARG A 296 -13.14 -29.30 16.82
N LEU A 297 -13.66 -30.26 17.57
CA LEU A 297 -12.88 -31.38 18.05
C LEU A 297 -12.32 -32.22 16.90
N ALA A 298 -13.14 -32.52 15.88
CA ALA A 298 -12.72 -33.24 14.69
C ALA A 298 -11.60 -32.47 13.95
N PHE A 299 -11.73 -31.16 13.84
CA PHE A 299 -10.73 -30.33 13.19
C PHE A 299 -9.40 -30.30 13.95
N ILE A 300 -9.45 -30.16 15.30
CA ILE A 300 -8.26 -30.21 16.15
C ILE A 300 -7.58 -31.61 16.05
N ALA A 301 -8.36 -32.68 16.04
CA ALA A 301 -7.83 -34.02 15.88
C ALA A 301 -7.19 -34.23 14.50
N THR A 302 -7.79 -33.67 13.46
CA THR A 302 -7.22 -33.64 12.10
C THR A 302 -5.90 -32.86 12.05
N GLU A 303 -5.87 -31.68 12.68
CA GLU A 303 -4.66 -30.87 12.82
C GLU A 303 -3.53 -31.66 13.49
N CYS A 304 -3.82 -32.26 14.64
CA CYS A 304 -2.85 -33.09 15.36
C CYS A 304 -2.34 -34.28 14.56
N LYS A 305 -3.21 -34.96 13.82
CA LYS A 305 -2.86 -36.08 12.97
C LYS A 305 -1.92 -35.66 11.84
N ILE A 306 -2.20 -34.54 11.17
CA ILE A 306 -1.39 -34.04 10.06
C ILE A 306 -0.04 -33.51 10.55
N LEU A 307 -0.05 -32.73 11.64
CA LEU A 307 1.17 -32.15 12.20
C LEU A 307 2.02 -33.17 12.94
N ASN A 308 1.44 -34.30 13.35
CA ASN A 308 1.98 -35.23 14.33
C ASN A 308 2.51 -34.50 15.58
N ALA A 309 1.83 -33.44 15.95
CA ALA A 309 2.16 -32.55 17.04
C ALA A 309 0.92 -31.86 17.58
N GLY A 310 0.97 -31.55 18.86
CA GLY A 310 0.02 -30.70 19.56
C GLY A 310 0.69 -30.22 20.84
N LYS A 311 0.39 -29.01 21.29
CA LYS A 311 1.04 -28.44 22.47
C LYS A 311 0.12 -27.46 23.17
N GLY A 312 -0.12 -27.69 24.44
CA GLY A 312 -0.90 -26.75 25.24
C GLY A 312 -1.99 -27.40 26.06
N ILE A 313 -2.97 -26.59 26.42
CA ILE A 313 -4.10 -26.98 27.25
C ILE A 313 -5.37 -26.82 26.42
N LEU A 314 -6.25 -27.80 26.49
CA LEU A 314 -7.55 -27.81 25.85
C LEU A 314 -8.63 -27.85 26.93
N PHE A 315 -9.45 -26.80 26.99
CA PHE A 315 -10.64 -26.76 27.85
C PHE A 315 -11.89 -27.06 27.03
N LEU A 316 -12.66 -28.04 27.46
CA LEU A 316 -13.86 -28.49 26.77
C LEU A 316 -15.05 -28.34 27.72
N ASP A 317 -16.04 -27.57 27.32
CA ASP A 317 -17.28 -27.39 28.04
C ASP A 317 -18.47 -27.78 27.14
N GLU A 318 -19.45 -28.48 27.75
CA GLU A 318 -20.67 -28.94 27.07
C GLU A 318 -20.44 -29.78 25.79
N ILE A 319 -19.34 -30.53 25.72
CA ILE A 319 -19.00 -31.34 24.55
C ILE A 319 -19.94 -32.55 24.38
N ASP A 320 -20.57 -32.94 25.43
CA ASP A 320 -21.42 -34.14 25.58
C ASP A 320 -22.93 -33.80 25.62
N SER A 321 -23.34 -32.58 25.34
CA SER A 321 -24.74 -32.20 25.30
C SER A 321 -25.51 -32.97 24.20
N ASN A 322 -26.66 -33.54 24.58
CA ASN A 322 -27.60 -34.28 23.70
C ASN A 322 -27.01 -35.54 23.03
N LEU A 323 -26.10 -36.24 23.69
CA LEU A 323 -25.47 -37.44 23.15
C LEU A 323 -26.06 -38.74 23.73
N SER A 324 -26.10 -39.80 22.90
CA SER A 324 -26.32 -41.17 23.35
C SER A 324 -25.05 -41.78 23.96
N GLY A 325 -25.18 -42.85 24.71
CA GLY A 325 -24.03 -43.52 25.32
C GLY A 325 -22.97 -44.03 24.32
N LYS A 326 -23.37 -44.36 23.08
CA LYS A 326 -22.42 -44.77 22.01
C LYS A 326 -21.63 -43.60 21.48
N GLU A 327 -22.30 -42.46 21.27
CA GLU A 327 -21.67 -41.22 20.82
C GLU A 327 -20.68 -40.68 21.85
N ALA A 328 -21.07 -40.73 23.15
CA ALA A 328 -20.21 -40.35 24.26
C ALA A 328 -18.92 -41.18 24.32
N MET A 329 -19.00 -42.50 24.06
CA MET A 329 -17.82 -43.35 24.03
C MET A 329 -16.89 -43.00 22.87
N SER A 330 -17.42 -42.64 21.72
CA SER A 330 -16.60 -42.20 20.58
C SER A 330 -15.89 -40.88 20.83
N ILE A 331 -16.57 -39.91 21.44
CA ILE A 331 -15.93 -38.66 21.90
C ILE A 331 -14.82 -38.98 22.90
N ALA A 332 -15.08 -39.83 23.88
CA ALA A 332 -14.08 -40.21 24.87
C ALA A 332 -12.81 -40.81 24.24
N LYS A 333 -12.95 -41.63 23.19
CA LYS A 333 -11.80 -42.16 22.41
C LYS A 333 -11.02 -41.07 21.68
N VAL A 334 -11.70 -40.10 21.04
CA VAL A 334 -11.03 -38.97 20.38
C VAL A 334 -10.30 -38.09 21.40
N LEU A 335 -10.88 -37.89 22.60
CA LEU A 335 -10.21 -37.15 23.68
C LEU A 335 -8.99 -37.91 24.21
N GLU A 336 -9.09 -39.24 24.35
CA GLU A 336 -7.97 -40.09 24.76
C GLU A 336 -6.82 -40.00 23.73
N GLU A 337 -7.10 -40.00 22.42
CA GLU A 337 -6.12 -39.81 21.38
C GLU A 337 -5.46 -38.42 21.48
N LEU A 338 -6.26 -37.37 21.63
CA LEU A 338 -5.77 -35.97 21.75
C LEU A 338 -5.00 -35.74 23.06
N SER A 339 -5.26 -36.51 24.13
CA SER A 339 -4.55 -36.38 25.40
C SER A 339 -3.05 -36.69 25.30
N ARG A 340 -2.61 -37.33 24.20
CA ARG A 340 -1.18 -37.55 23.90
C ARG A 340 -0.47 -36.28 23.50
N PHE A 341 -1.22 -35.29 23.01
CA PHE A 341 -0.72 -34.00 22.48
C PHE A 341 -1.06 -32.83 23.40
N TYR A 342 -2.23 -32.86 24.06
CA TYR A 342 -2.74 -31.77 24.89
C TYR A 342 -3.00 -32.23 26.32
N GLN A 343 -2.82 -31.32 27.25
CA GLN A 343 -3.44 -31.46 28.57
C GLN A 343 -4.92 -31.07 28.44
N ILE A 344 -5.83 -32.03 28.62
CA ILE A 344 -7.26 -31.81 28.40
C ILE A 344 -7.97 -31.67 29.74
N PHE A 345 -8.77 -30.62 29.87
CA PHE A 345 -9.77 -30.44 30.91
C PHE A 345 -11.14 -30.48 30.26
N ALA A 346 -11.94 -31.51 30.58
CA ALA A 346 -13.28 -31.65 30.06
C ALA A 346 -14.30 -31.64 31.22
N ILE A 347 -15.35 -30.85 31.06
CA ILE A 347 -16.52 -30.86 31.93
C ILE A 347 -17.55 -31.76 31.25
N SER A 348 -17.96 -32.84 31.94
CA SER A 348 -18.84 -33.84 31.36
C SER A 348 -19.78 -34.40 32.42
N HIS A 349 -21.00 -34.67 32.01
CA HIS A 349 -22.00 -35.39 32.83
C HIS A 349 -22.17 -36.86 32.38
N LEU A 350 -21.39 -37.30 31.39
CA LEU A 350 -21.47 -38.64 30.84
C LEU A 350 -20.39 -39.56 31.40
N PRO A 351 -20.77 -40.75 31.96
CA PRO A 351 -19.83 -41.68 32.56
C PRO A 351 -18.81 -42.23 31.54
N GLN A 352 -19.16 -42.32 30.25
CA GLN A 352 -18.28 -42.77 29.18
C GLN A 352 -17.07 -41.86 29.01
N VAL A 353 -17.28 -40.54 29.07
CA VAL A 353 -16.19 -39.54 28.93
C VAL A 353 -15.31 -39.59 30.18
N SER A 354 -15.91 -39.57 31.36
CA SER A 354 -15.19 -39.60 32.64
C SER A 354 -14.40 -40.90 32.88
N SER A 355 -14.87 -42.02 32.30
CA SER A 355 -14.18 -43.33 32.41
C SER A 355 -12.81 -43.35 31.76
N LYS A 356 -12.65 -42.65 30.62
CA LYS A 356 -11.41 -42.58 29.83
C LYS A 356 -10.42 -41.51 30.33
N ALA A 357 -10.83 -40.65 31.26
CA ALA A 357 -9.95 -39.63 31.81
C ALA A 357 -8.83 -40.23 32.67
N HIS A 358 -7.59 -39.71 32.55
CA HIS A 358 -6.48 -40.09 33.42
C HIS A 358 -6.75 -39.71 34.89
N ASN A 359 -7.37 -38.59 35.12
CA ASN A 359 -7.77 -38.08 36.42
C ASN A 359 -9.25 -37.68 36.39
N HIS A 360 -10.00 -38.02 37.46
CA HIS A 360 -11.38 -37.64 37.62
C HIS A 360 -11.52 -36.76 38.88
N PHE A 361 -12.06 -35.56 38.68
CA PHE A 361 -12.33 -34.63 39.77
C PHE A 361 -13.85 -34.48 39.92
N LEU A 362 -14.33 -34.71 41.12
CA LEU A 362 -15.73 -34.49 41.49
C LEU A 362 -15.87 -33.08 42.06
N VAL A 363 -16.85 -32.35 41.56
CA VAL A 363 -17.22 -31.02 42.07
C VAL A 363 -18.51 -31.17 42.86
N GLU A 364 -18.44 -30.95 44.17
CA GLU A 364 -19.59 -30.99 45.06
C GLU A 364 -19.93 -29.58 45.53
N LYS A 365 -21.21 -29.22 45.49
CA LYS A 365 -21.71 -27.94 45.98
C LYS A 365 -22.35 -28.13 47.35
N ASN A 366 -21.75 -27.54 48.39
CA ASN A 366 -22.28 -27.53 49.76
C ASN A 366 -22.69 -26.09 50.11
N GLY A 367 -23.96 -25.75 49.92
CA GLY A 367 -24.45 -24.39 50.11
C GLY A 367 -23.87 -23.41 49.10
N GLU A 368 -23.15 -22.41 49.55
CA GLU A 368 -22.47 -21.40 48.70
C GLU A 368 -21.05 -21.81 48.28
N GLU A 369 -20.47 -22.83 48.93
CA GLU A 369 -19.11 -23.30 48.66
C GLU A 369 -19.11 -24.49 47.69
N SER A 370 -18.18 -24.48 46.72
CA SER A 370 -17.89 -25.63 45.86
C SER A 370 -16.57 -26.28 46.28
N LYS A 371 -16.58 -27.59 46.46
CA LYS A 371 -15.39 -28.39 46.79
C LYS A 371 -15.02 -29.26 45.60
N VAL A 372 -13.72 -29.33 45.33
CA VAL A 372 -13.17 -30.18 44.25
C VAL A 372 -12.36 -31.30 44.90
N LYS A 373 -12.72 -32.53 44.57
CA LYS A 373 -12.05 -33.73 45.07
C LYS A 373 -11.53 -34.58 43.93
N LYS A 374 -10.23 -34.92 43.95
CA LYS A 374 -9.68 -35.94 43.06
C LYS A 374 -10.09 -37.32 43.56
N LEU A 375 -10.73 -38.09 42.67
CA LEU A 375 -11.21 -39.42 43.00
C LEU A 375 -10.11 -40.47 42.78
N ASN A 376 -10.02 -41.45 43.75
CA ASN A 376 -9.26 -42.66 43.55
C ASN A 376 -10.06 -43.68 42.69
N GLN A 377 -9.48 -44.83 42.34
CA GLN A 377 -10.10 -45.78 41.43
C GLN A 377 -11.45 -46.36 41.95
N GLU A 378 -11.57 -46.64 43.22
CA GLU A 378 -12.83 -47.14 43.81
C GLU A 378 -13.90 -46.05 43.85
N GLU A 379 -13.52 -44.81 44.20
CA GLU A 379 -14.39 -43.63 44.19
C GLU A 379 -14.86 -43.31 42.76
N ARG A 380 -13.98 -43.45 41.76
CA ARG A 380 -14.35 -43.27 40.34
C ARG A 380 -15.44 -44.27 39.91
N ILE A 381 -15.32 -45.57 40.28
CA ILE A 381 -16.34 -46.58 39.96
C ILE A 381 -17.67 -46.18 40.57
N LYS A 382 -17.68 -45.77 41.85
CA LYS A 382 -18.90 -45.34 42.54
C LYS A 382 -19.52 -44.10 41.88
N GLU A 383 -18.70 -43.11 41.53
CA GLU A 383 -19.19 -41.90 40.88
C GLU A 383 -19.72 -42.19 39.47
N LEU A 384 -19.05 -43.02 38.68
CA LEU A 384 -19.57 -43.43 37.37
C LEU A 384 -20.88 -44.20 37.49
N ALA A 385 -21.02 -45.05 38.50
CA ALA A 385 -22.27 -45.76 38.80
C ALA A 385 -23.39 -44.77 39.19
N ARG A 386 -23.06 -43.75 40.03
CA ARG A 386 -23.98 -42.65 40.36
C ARG A 386 -24.41 -41.83 39.12
N MET A 387 -23.50 -41.56 38.21
CA MET A 387 -23.80 -40.85 36.93
C MET A 387 -24.76 -41.66 36.04
N VAL A 388 -24.81 -43.00 36.17
CA VAL A 388 -25.70 -43.87 35.40
C VAL A 388 -27.09 -44.03 36.05
N SER A 389 -27.12 -44.26 37.37
CA SER A 389 -28.34 -44.63 38.10
C SER A 389 -28.93 -43.51 38.95
N GLY A 390 -28.27 -42.36 39.07
CA GLY A 390 -28.64 -41.30 39.99
C GLY A 390 -28.15 -41.58 41.43
N GLU A 391 -28.83 -41.01 42.43
CA GLU A 391 -28.41 -41.10 43.84
C GLU A 391 -28.45 -42.51 44.42
N LEU A 392 -29.36 -43.35 43.92
CA LEU A 392 -29.48 -44.78 44.37
C LEU A 392 -28.60 -45.62 43.42
N VAL A 393 -27.41 -45.95 43.90
CA VAL A 393 -26.44 -46.79 43.17
C VAL A 393 -26.83 -48.24 43.24
N SER A 394 -27.20 -48.89 42.14
CA SER A 394 -27.49 -50.30 42.00
C SER A 394 -26.25 -51.14 41.72
N ASP A 395 -26.29 -52.45 42.04
CA ASP A 395 -25.18 -53.36 41.73
C ASP A 395 -24.94 -53.48 40.21
N GLU A 396 -26.00 -53.39 39.39
CA GLU A 396 -25.89 -53.36 37.92
C GLU A 396 -25.18 -52.16 37.45
N ALA A 397 -25.42 -50.97 38.07
CA ALA A 397 -24.71 -49.73 37.72
C ALA A 397 -23.23 -49.82 38.08
N ILE A 398 -22.87 -50.45 39.16
CA ILE A 398 -21.48 -50.72 39.55
C ILE A 398 -20.79 -51.66 38.55
N GLU A 399 -21.44 -52.73 38.14
CA GLU A 399 -20.88 -53.64 37.13
C GLU A 399 -20.74 -52.93 35.77
N PHE A 400 -21.71 -52.11 35.33
CA PHE A 400 -21.60 -51.32 34.16
C PHE A 400 -20.42 -50.31 34.23
N ALA A 401 -20.28 -49.61 35.35
CA ALA A 401 -19.16 -48.71 35.58
C ALA A 401 -17.79 -49.42 35.47
N LYS A 402 -17.67 -50.64 36.02
CA LYS A 402 -16.46 -51.45 35.85
C LYS A 402 -16.19 -51.86 34.41
N THR A 403 -17.22 -52.12 33.63
CA THR A 403 -17.05 -52.45 32.19
C THR A 403 -16.55 -51.26 31.36
N LEU A 404 -16.93 -50.01 31.74
CA LEU A 404 -16.45 -48.79 31.09
C LEU A 404 -14.93 -48.57 31.25
N PHE A 405 -14.33 -49.11 32.36
CA PHE A 405 -12.88 -49.06 32.57
C PHE A 405 -12.12 -50.14 31.79
N LYS A 406 -12.77 -51.24 31.39
CA LYS A 406 -12.13 -52.36 30.70
C LYS A 406 -12.09 -52.19 29.19
N ASN A 407 -13.01 -51.38 28.64
CA ASN A 407 -13.13 -51.06 27.21
C ASN A 407 -12.45 -49.73 26.87
#